data_07e62564f056d2b76fa6a89059f97a83
#
_entry.id   07e62564f056d2b76fa6a89059f97a83
#
_cell.length_a   1.000
_cell.length_b   1.000
_cell.length_c   1.000
_cell.angle_alpha   90.00
_cell.angle_beta   90.00
_cell.angle_gamma   90.00
#
_symmetry.space_group_name_H-M   'P 1'
#
loop_
_entity.id
_entity.type
_entity.pdbx_description
1 polymer ?
#
loop_
_entity_poly.entity_id
_entity_poly.type
_entity_poly.pdbx_seq_one_letter_code
_entity_poly.pdbx_strand_id
1 'polypeptide(L)'
;QISDLRKLMFYELNVRAGYEKEESKEMARKAFEIYFKGRNTVTFYEGVLETLELLKQEYILGVVTNGNADLKVIGIDYFFDYIFSAADLNAHKPDPIMFEAVINKTKLKPHEICHIGDHPLNDVKASLDFGMTPVWFNEEKTEFPIEGIQIAEFSDWYSLPELIKNL
;
A
#
# COMPACT_ATOMS: atom_id res chain seq x y z
N GLN A 1 11.51 9.79 -10.10
CA GLN A 1 10.49 8.87 -9.56
C GLN A 1 10.76 7.43 -10.02
N ILE A 2 10.21 6.42 -9.33
CA ILE A 2 10.42 4.98 -9.67
C ILE A 2 9.95 4.68 -11.10
N SER A 3 8.87 5.31 -11.54
CA SER A 3 8.36 5.17 -12.92
C SER A 3 9.35 5.68 -13.97
N ASP A 4 10.05 6.77 -13.70
CA ASP A 4 11.04 7.33 -14.63
C ASP A 4 12.30 6.47 -14.69
N LEU A 5 12.75 5.94 -13.54
CA LEU A 5 13.85 4.97 -13.48
C LEU A 5 13.52 3.71 -14.29
N ARG A 6 12.27 3.23 -14.23
CA ARG A 6 11.85 2.04 -14.97
C ARG A 6 11.79 2.29 -16.49
N LYS A 7 11.29 3.46 -16.91
CA LYS A 7 11.36 3.86 -18.33
C LYS A 7 12.80 3.95 -18.82
N LEU A 8 13.67 4.56 -18.01
CA LEU A 8 15.10 4.64 -18.32
C LEU A 8 15.74 3.25 -18.41
N MET A 9 15.40 2.35 -17.48
CA MET A 9 15.90 0.96 -17.53
C MET A 9 15.47 0.25 -18.82
N PHE A 10 14.22 0.35 -19.23
CA PHE A 10 13.77 -0.22 -20.50
C PHE A 10 14.50 0.39 -21.70
N TYR A 11 14.72 1.70 -21.71
CA TYR A 11 15.48 2.37 -22.74
C TYR A 11 16.92 1.87 -22.83
N GLU A 12 17.63 1.85 -21.71
CA GLU A 12 19.03 1.39 -21.65
C GLU A 12 19.20 -0.07 -22.09
N LEU A 13 18.24 -0.95 -21.72
CA LEU A 13 18.26 -2.34 -22.16
C LEU A 13 18.14 -2.45 -23.70
N ASN A 14 17.28 -1.68 -24.33
CA ASN A 14 17.12 -1.70 -25.78
C ASN A 14 18.35 -1.15 -26.50
N VAL A 15 18.93 -0.05 -26.01
CA VAL A 15 20.20 0.50 -26.55
C VAL A 15 21.33 -0.52 -26.44
N ARG A 16 21.48 -1.21 -25.31
CA ARG A 16 22.47 -2.27 -25.12
C ARG A 16 22.22 -3.49 -26.03
N ALA A 17 20.98 -3.76 -26.39
CA ALA A 17 20.63 -4.81 -27.34
C ALA A 17 20.90 -4.42 -28.79
N GLY A 18 21.36 -3.17 -29.06
CA GLY A 18 21.76 -2.71 -30.39
C GLY A 18 20.67 -2.00 -31.18
N TYR A 19 19.54 -1.65 -30.56
CA TYR A 19 18.50 -0.87 -31.23
C TYR A 19 18.89 0.61 -31.30
N GLU A 20 18.46 1.29 -32.36
CA GLU A 20 18.66 2.72 -32.53
C GLU A 20 17.96 3.52 -31.43
N LYS A 21 18.49 4.71 -31.09
CA LYS A 21 18.02 5.50 -29.93
C LYS A 21 16.54 5.84 -29.99
N GLU A 22 16.03 6.26 -31.14
CA GLU A 22 14.61 6.62 -31.30
C GLU A 22 13.70 5.38 -31.20
N GLU A 23 14.11 4.27 -31.79
CA GLU A 23 13.42 2.99 -31.66
C GLU A 23 13.41 2.52 -30.21
N SER A 24 14.55 2.63 -29.52
CA SER A 24 14.69 2.29 -28.09
C SER A 24 13.77 3.11 -27.19
N LYS A 25 13.56 4.40 -27.49
CA LYS A 25 12.59 5.24 -26.75
C LYS A 25 11.16 4.76 -26.94
N GLU A 26 10.77 4.48 -28.16
CA GLU A 26 9.40 4.01 -28.45
C GLU A 26 9.15 2.63 -27.84
N MET A 27 10.11 1.72 -27.91
CA MET A 27 10.02 0.41 -27.26
C MET A 27 9.92 0.54 -25.73
N ALA A 28 10.73 1.43 -25.13
CA ALA A 28 10.67 1.69 -23.69
C ALA A 28 9.32 2.28 -23.25
N ARG A 29 8.75 3.18 -24.05
CA ARG A 29 7.41 3.73 -23.81
C ARG A 29 6.35 2.64 -23.82
N LYS A 30 6.32 1.80 -24.85
CA LYS A 30 5.37 0.67 -24.98
C LYS A 30 5.54 -0.35 -23.86
N ALA A 31 6.79 -0.71 -23.52
CA ALA A 31 7.08 -1.63 -22.42
C ALA A 31 6.58 -1.08 -21.09
N PHE A 32 6.78 0.23 -20.85
CA PHE A 32 6.27 0.87 -19.65
C PHE A 32 4.73 0.89 -19.62
N GLU A 33 4.06 1.14 -20.70
CA GLU A 33 2.58 1.13 -20.78
C GLU A 33 2.02 -0.26 -20.45
N ILE A 34 2.61 -1.31 -21.00
CA ILE A 34 2.22 -2.70 -20.70
C ILE A 34 2.46 -3.01 -19.22
N TYR A 35 3.62 -2.66 -18.72
CA TYR A 35 3.97 -2.83 -17.31
C TYR A 35 2.99 -2.08 -16.40
N PHE A 36 2.73 -0.81 -16.69
CA PHE A 36 1.85 0.05 -15.89
C PHE A 36 0.41 -0.49 -15.87
N LYS A 37 -0.09 -0.91 -17.04
CA LYS A 37 -1.40 -1.56 -17.13
C LYS A 37 -1.46 -2.84 -16.29
N GLY A 38 -0.49 -3.74 -16.44
CA GLY A 38 -0.44 -4.99 -15.69
C GLY A 38 -0.37 -4.78 -14.20
N ARG A 39 0.43 -3.80 -13.74
CA ARG A 39 0.55 -3.48 -12.32
C ARG A 39 -0.73 -2.93 -11.68
N ASN A 40 -1.57 -2.27 -12.46
CA ASN A 40 -2.83 -1.70 -12.00
C ASN A 40 -4.05 -2.58 -12.34
N THR A 41 -3.82 -3.75 -12.93
CA THR A 41 -4.86 -4.76 -13.10
C THR A 41 -4.82 -5.68 -11.88
N VAL A 42 -5.74 -5.44 -10.93
CA VAL A 42 -5.80 -6.16 -9.67
C VAL A 42 -7.09 -6.97 -9.57
N THR A 43 -7.03 -8.07 -8.84
CA THR A 43 -8.20 -8.79 -8.38
C THR A 43 -8.32 -8.53 -6.88
N PHE A 44 -9.47 -8.03 -6.45
CA PHE A 44 -9.72 -7.80 -5.03
C PHE A 44 -10.02 -9.12 -4.32
N TYR A 45 -9.63 -9.20 -3.06
CA TYR A 45 -10.15 -10.22 -2.19
C TYR A 45 -11.66 -10.07 -2.03
N GLU A 46 -12.34 -11.17 -1.77
CA GLU A 46 -13.77 -11.17 -1.51
C GLU A 46 -14.09 -10.29 -0.30
N GLY A 47 -15.11 -9.45 -0.41
CA GLY A 47 -15.55 -8.56 0.65
C GLY A 47 -14.77 -7.25 0.82
N VAL A 48 -13.66 -7.02 0.08
CA VAL A 48 -12.86 -5.77 0.23
C VAL A 48 -13.67 -4.52 -0.05
N LEU A 49 -14.36 -4.48 -1.19
CA LEU A 49 -15.05 -3.26 -1.62
C LEU A 49 -16.23 -2.95 -0.69
N GLU A 50 -17.00 -3.96 -0.32
CA GLU A 50 -18.12 -3.85 0.62
C GLU A 50 -17.63 -3.39 2.00
N THR A 51 -16.51 -3.94 2.46
CA THR A 51 -15.90 -3.54 3.73
C THR A 51 -15.42 -2.10 3.71
N LEU A 52 -14.77 -1.66 2.62
CA LEU A 52 -14.34 -0.26 2.47
C LEU A 52 -15.54 0.70 2.45
N GLU A 53 -16.64 0.34 1.78
CA GLU A 53 -17.89 1.12 1.80
C GLU A 53 -18.45 1.28 3.22
N LEU A 54 -18.46 0.21 4.01
CA LEU A 54 -18.93 0.26 5.39
C LEU A 54 -18.03 1.10 6.27
N LEU A 55 -16.72 0.86 6.21
CA LEU A 55 -15.75 1.58 7.04
C LEU A 55 -15.73 3.07 6.73
N LYS A 56 -15.86 3.47 5.46
CA LYS A 56 -15.89 4.87 5.05
C LYS A 56 -17.05 5.66 5.65
N GLN A 57 -18.14 5.01 6.05
CA GLN A 57 -19.27 5.68 6.68
C GLN A 57 -19.00 6.12 8.12
N GLU A 58 -18.06 5.43 8.79
CA GLU A 58 -17.78 5.63 10.22
C GLU A 58 -16.37 6.18 10.48
N TYR A 59 -15.43 5.99 9.55
CA TYR A 59 -14.00 6.28 9.74
C TYR A 59 -13.43 7.12 8.59
N ILE A 60 -12.38 7.87 8.90
CA ILE A 60 -11.49 8.48 7.91
C ILE A 60 -10.56 7.39 7.39
N LEU A 61 -10.59 7.11 6.10
CA LEU A 61 -9.74 6.09 5.50
C LEU A 61 -8.54 6.73 4.80
N GLY A 62 -7.38 6.10 4.97
CA GLY A 62 -6.16 6.51 4.30
C GLY A 62 -5.31 5.35 3.84
N VAL A 63 -4.44 5.61 2.88
CA VAL A 63 -3.48 4.62 2.36
C VAL A 63 -2.06 5.06 2.64
N VAL A 64 -1.25 4.12 3.16
CA VAL A 64 0.20 4.24 3.31
C VAL A 64 0.86 3.05 2.64
N THR A 65 1.51 3.25 1.49
CA THR A 65 2.00 2.15 0.67
C THR A 65 3.47 2.28 0.29
N ASN A 66 4.18 1.15 0.36
CA ASN A 66 5.51 1.00 -0.25
C ASN A 66 5.41 0.73 -1.77
N GLY A 67 4.22 0.40 -2.23
CA GLY A 67 3.94 0.12 -3.62
C GLY A 67 3.84 1.38 -4.48
N ASN A 68 3.75 1.18 -5.78
CA ASN A 68 3.59 2.21 -6.80
C ASN A 68 2.37 1.94 -7.72
N ALA A 69 1.40 1.16 -7.23
CA ALA A 69 0.11 1.04 -7.88
C ALA A 69 -0.65 2.37 -7.79
N ASP A 70 -1.38 2.71 -8.84
CA ASP A 70 -2.17 3.94 -8.91
C ASP A 70 -3.63 3.64 -8.60
N LEU A 71 -4.08 4.05 -7.42
CA LEU A 71 -5.44 3.76 -6.95
C LEU A 71 -6.52 4.41 -7.82
N LYS A 72 -6.21 5.50 -8.53
CA LYS A 72 -7.13 6.11 -9.51
C LYS A 72 -7.29 5.22 -10.73
N VAL A 73 -6.20 4.64 -11.21
CA VAL A 73 -6.23 3.71 -12.35
C VAL A 73 -6.94 2.41 -11.96
N ILE A 74 -6.77 1.96 -10.72
CA ILE A 74 -7.48 0.81 -10.15
C ILE A 74 -8.97 1.14 -9.95
N GLY A 75 -9.32 2.40 -9.70
CA GLY A 75 -10.69 2.87 -9.51
C GLY A 75 -11.20 2.77 -8.08
N ILE A 76 -10.31 2.85 -7.08
CA ILE A 76 -10.66 2.78 -5.65
C ILE A 76 -10.19 4.00 -4.84
N ASP A 77 -9.62 5.01 -5.49
CA ASP A 77 -9.12 6.19 -4.79
C ASP A 77 -10.22 6.98 -4.05
N TYR A 78 -11.45 6.88 -4.52
CA TYR A 78 -12.61 7.54 -3.91
C TYR A 78 -12.96 7.04 -2.50
N PHE A 79 -12.44 5.89 -2.07
CA PHE A 79 -12.60 5.42 -0.70
C PHE A 79 -11.75 6.21 0.30
N PHE A 80 -10.65 6.82 -0.13
CA PHE A 80 -9.60 7.29 0.75
C PHE A 80 -9.49 8.82 0.77
N ASP A 81 -9.40 9.38 1.97
CA ASP A 81 -9.24 10.82 2.20
C ASP A 81 -7.81 11.31 1.97
N TYR A 82 -6.84 10.39 2.04
CA TYR A 82 -5.43 10.63 1.73
C TYR A 82 -4.72 9.36 1.28
N ILE A 83 -3.70 9.56 0.45
CA ILE A 83 -2.85 8.47 -0.06
C ILE A 83 -1.41 8.95 0.06
N PHE A 84 -0.59 8.17 0.76
CA PHE A 84 0.85 8.38 0.87
C PHE A 84 1.60 7.19 0.31
N SER A 85 2.39 7.42 -0.73
CA SER A 85 3.28 6.42 -1.29
C SER A 85 4.73 6.65 -0.86
N ALA A 86 5.53 5.59 -0.89
CA ALA A 86 6.97 5.68 -0.67
C ALA A 86 7.65 6.67 -1.63
N ALA A 87 7.13 6.82 -2.84
CA ALA A 87 7.66 7.75 -3.83
C ALA A 87 7.39 9.22 -3.46
N ASP A 88 6.23 9.51 -2.86
CA ASP A 88 5.85 10.87 -2.46
C ASP A 88 6.66 11.34 -1.26
N LEU A 89 6.94 10.44 -0.31
CA LEU A 89 7.63 10.75 0.94
C LEU A 89 9.14 10.50 0.89
N ASN A 90 9.64 9.91 -0.19
CA ASN A 90 11.03 9.45 -0.31
C ASN A 90 11.46 8.58 0.89
N ALA A 91 10.54 7.79 1.40
CA ALA A 91 10.68 6.88 2.53
C ALA A 91 9.83 5.64 2.29
N HIS A 92 10.01 4.57 3.03
CA HIS A 92 9.20 3.35 2.91
C HIS A 92 9.03 2.70 4.27
N LYS A 93 7.86 2.08 4.54
CA LYS A 93 7.66 1.30 5.76
C LYS A 93 8.77 0.22 5.87
N PRO A 94 9.43 0.04 7.02
CA PRO A 94 9.02 0.48 8.36
C PRO A 94 9.49 1.87 8.81
N ASP A 95 10.01 2.75 7.92
CA ASP A 95 10.47 4.09 8.29
C ASP A 95 9.30 4.88 8.93
N PRO A 96 9.50 5.48 10.12
CA PRO A 96 8.48 6.24 10.81
C PRO A 96 7.95 7.46 10.02
N ILE A 97 8.71 8.00 9.08
CA ILE A 97 8.28 9.11 8.19
C ILE A 97 6.94 8.79 7.51
N MET A 98 6.71 7.51 7.16
CA MET A 98 5.48 7.06 6.54
C MET A 98 4.27 7.24 7.46
N PHE A 99 4.43 6.99 8.75
CA PHE A 99 3.36 7.15 9.76
C PHE A 99 3.25 8.61 10.24
N GLU A 100 4.37 9.33 10.33
CA GLU A 100 4.37 10.77 10.64
C GLU A 100 3.57 11.58 9.62
N ALA A 101 3.61 11.20 8.34
CA ALA A 101 2.80 11.82 7.31
C ALA A 101 1.30 11.71 7.61
N VAL A 102 0.84 10.57 8.14
CA VAL A 102 -0.55 10.36 8.59
C VAL A 102 -0.89 11.29 9.76
N ILE A 103 -0.04 11.33 10.79
CA ILE A 103 -0.23 12.22 11.96
C ILE A 103 -0.29 13.67 11.52
N ASN A 104 0.62 14.08 10.63
CA ASN A 104 0.67 15.44 10.12
C ASN A 104 -0.59 15.80 9.30
N LYS A 105 -1.16 14.85 8.61
CA LYS A 105 -2.39 15.04 7.81
C LYS A 105 -3.64 15.08 8.68
N THR A 106 -3.78 14.11 9.57
CA THR A 106 -5.02 13.90 10.36
C THR A 106 -5.08 14.73 11.63
N LYS A 107 -3.91 15.08 12.20
CA LYS A 107 -3.75 15.69 13.53
C LYS A 107 -4.22 14.78 14.68
N LEU A 108 -4.44 13.51 14.40
CA LEU A 108 -4.75 12.49 15.41
C LEU A 108 -3.50 12.06 16.16
N LYS A 109 -3.67 11.51 17.34
CA LYS A 109 -2.59 10.84 18.07
C LYS A 109 -2.40 9.43 17.52
N PRO A 110 -1.21 8.82 17.62
CA PRO A 110 -0.97 7.48 17.09
C PRO A 110 -2.00 6.44 17.56
N HIS A 111 -2.34 6.41 18.85
CA HIS A 111 -3.31 5.46 19.41
C HIS A 111 -4.76 5.66 18.97
N GLU A 112 -5.07 6.74 18.27
CA GLU A 112 -6.39 6.99 17.65
C GLU A 112 -6.45 6.46 16.20
N ILE A 113 -5.38 5.80 15.74
CA ILE A 113 -5.24 5.31 14.37
C ILE A 113 -5.06 3.79 14.39
N CYS A 114 -5.92 3.10 13.66
CA CYS A 114 -5.77 1.69 13.34
C CYS A 114 -5.00 1.56 12.02
N HIS A 115 -3.89 0.80 12.02
CA HIS A 115 -3.13 0.49 10.81
C HIS A 115 -3.33 -0.97 10.42
N ILE A 116 -3.90 -1.19 9.24
CA ILE A 116 -4.21 -2.51 8.71
C ILE A 116 -3.19 -2.85 7.63
N GLY A 117 -2.55 -4.00 7.69
CA GLY A 117 -1.61 -4.43 6.67
C GLY A 117 -1.30 -5.91 6.73
N ASP A 118 -0.67 -6.42 5.68
CA ASP A 118 -0.34 -7.83 5.50
C ASP A 118 1.08 -8.19 5.93
N HIS A 119 1.99 -7.22 5.92
CA HIS A 119 3.39 -7.51 6.20
C HIS A 119 3.71 -7.40 7.69
N PRO A 120 4.11 -8.52 8.37
CA PRO A 120 4.30 -8.54 9.83
C PRO A 120 5.25 -7.46 10.36
N LEU A 121 6.35 -7.18 9.64
CA LEU A 121 7.35 -6.20 10.10
C LEU A 121 7.07 -4.79 9.60
N ASN A 122 6.76 -4.62 8.31
CA ASN A 122 6.62 -3.28 7.72
C ASN A 122 5.30 -2.60 8.11
N ASP A 123 4.25 -3.38 8.30
CA ASP A 123 2.92 -2.85 8.65
C ASP A 123 2.65 -3.00 10.14
N VAL A 124 2.64 -4.25 10.62
CA VAL A 124 2.16 -4.58 11.97
C VAL A 124 3.14 -4.11 13.03
N LYS A 125 4.39 -4.61 12.98
CA LYS A 125 5.41 -4.25 13.98
C LYS A 125 5.74 -2.76 13.94
N ALA A 126 5.90 -2.19 12.75
CA ALA A 126 6.25 -0.79 12.58
C ALA A 126 5.16 0.15 13.09
N SER A 127 3.89 -0.12 12.83
CA SER A 127 2.79 0.69 13.36
C SER A 127 2.63 0.53 14.87
N LEU A 128 2.85 -0.67 15.41
CA LEU A 128 2.88 -0.92 16.85
C LEU A 128 3.98 -0.09 17.52
N ASP A 129 5.21 -0.13 16.99
CA ASP A 129 6.35 0.63 17.51
C ASP A 129 6.12 2.14 17.44
N PHE A 130 5.37 2.59 16.45
CA PHE A 130 4.97 3.99 16.31
C PHE A 130 3.86 4.39 17.29
N GLY A 131 3.23 3.45 17.98
CA GLY A 131 2.16 3.66 18.96
C GLY A 131 0.75 3.68 18.37
N MET A 132 0.57 3.19 17.14
CA MET A 132 -0.74 2.95 16.52
C MET A 132 -1.31 1.60 16.97
N THR A 133 -2.58 1.35 16.68
CA THR A 133 -3.23 0.05 16.86
C THR A 133 -3.07 -0.78 15.59
N PRO A 134 -2.19 -1.81 15.55
CA PRO A 134 -2.04 -2.65 14.39
C PRO A 134 -3.15 -3.68 14.28
N VAL A 135 -3.56 -3.97 13.04
CA VAL A 135 -4.40 -5.13 12.68
C VAL A 135 -3.74 -5.86 11.52
N TRP A 136 -3.53 -7.13 11.69
CA TRP A 136 -2.85 -7.96 10.71
C TRP A 136 -3.82 -8.66 9.77
N PHE A 137 -3.71 -8.39 8.46
CA PHE A 137 -4.35 -9.22 7.44
C PHE A 137 -3.51 -10.48 7.23
N ASN A 138 -3.90 -11.58 7.88
CA ASN A 138 -3.21 -12.85 7.91
C ASN A 138 -3.97 -13.88 7.05
N GLU A 139 -3.89 -13.73 5.73
CA GLU A 139 -4.57 -14.61 4.76
C GLU A 139 -4.17 -16.09 4.93
N GLU A 140 -2.87 -16.33 5.13
CA GLU A 140 -2.31 -17.68 5.22
C GLU A 140 -2.46 -18.31 6.61
N LYS A 141 -2.99 -17.58 7.60
CA LYS A 141 -3.16 -18.00 9.00
C LYS A 141 -1.87 -18.55 9.62
N THR A 142 -0.77 -17.87 9.37
CA THR A 142 0.55 -18.18 9.91
C THR A 142 0.72 -17.59 11.31
N GLU A 143 1.70 -18.09 12.07
CA GLU A 143 2.07 -17.49 13.35
C GLU A 143 2.78 -16.16 13.14
N PHE A 144 2.53 -15.21 14.03
CA PHE A 144 3.25 -13.93 14.00
C PHE A 144 4.73 -14.17 14.28
N PRO A 145 5.67 -13.64 13.47
CA PRO A 145 7.08 -14.02 13.53
C PRO A 145 7.84 -13.50 14.75
N ILE A 146 7.19 -12.79 15.67
CA ILE A 146 7.81 -12.25 16.90
C ILE A 146 7.08 -12.80 18.10
N GLU A 147 7.78 -13.59 18.92
CA GLU A 147 7.23 -14.17 20.14
C GLU A 147 6.78 -13.12 21.15
N GLY A 148 5.71 -13.42 21.87
CA GLY A 148 5.20 -12.60 22.98
C GLY A 148 4.41 -11.38 22.56
N ILE A 149 4.20 -11.15 21.27
CA ILE A 149 3.34 -10.09 20.75
C ILE A 149 2.00 -10.70 20.32
N GLN A 150 0.91 -10.23 20.92
CA GLN A 150 -0.44 -10.56 20.47
C GLN A 150 -0.98 -9.40 19.66
N ILE A 151 -1.45 -9.71 18.45
CA ILE A 151 -1.98 -8.75 17.48
C ILE A 151 -3.39 -9.18 17.09
N ALA A 152 -4.30 -8.23 16.97
CA ALA A 152 -5.59 -8.46 16.35
C ALA A 152 -5.37 -8.83 14.88
N GLU A 153 -5.95 -9.92 14.42
CA GLU A 153 -5.77 -10.42 13.06
C GLU A 153 -7.08 -10.84 12.41
N PHE A 154 -7.12 -10.83 11.11
CA PHE A 154 -8.23 -11.34 10.30
C PHE A 154 -7.70 -11.94 8.99
N SER A 155 -8.52 -12.83 8.40
CA SER A 155 -8.28 -13.42 7.08
C SER A 155 -9.50 -13.30 6.16
N ASP A 156 -10.60 -12.80 6.68
CA ASP A 156 -11.86 -12.56 5.99
C ASP A 156 -12.25 -11.09 6.12
N TRP A 157 -12.34 -10.40 5.00
CA TRP A 157 -12.63 -8.96 4.96
C TRP A 157 -14.00 -8.60 5.55
N TYR A 158 -14.99 -9.47 5.45
CA TYR A 158 -16.31 -9.23 6.06
C TYR A 158 -16.26 -9.16 7.59
N SER A 159 -15.24 -9.77 8.22
CA SER A 159 -15.09 -9.74 9.68
C SER A 159 -14.42 -8.46 10.21
N LEU A 160 -13.74 -7.70 9.35
CA LEU A 160 -12.94 -6.54 9.75
C LEU A 160 -13.74 -5.41 10.43
N PRO A 161 -14.96 -5.02 9.98
CA PRO A 161 -15.71 -3.96 10.63
C PRO A 161 -16.04 -4.27 12.10
N GLU A 162 -16.42 -5.49 12.40
CA GLU A 162 -16.70 -5.92 13.76
C GLU A 162 -15.41 -6.01 14.61
N LEU A 163 -14.33 -6.48 14.02
CA LEU A 163 -13.02 -6.51 14.69
C LEU A 163 -12.59 -5.09 15.11
N ILE A 164 -12.68 -4.11 14.22
CA ILE A 164 -12.29 -2.71 14.51
C ILE A 164 -13.15 -2.10 15.63
N LYS A 165 -14.44 -2.40 15.69
CA LYS A 165 -15.33 -1.89 16.75
C LYS A 165 -14.99 -2.40 18.15
N ASN A 166 -14.26 -3.50 18.23
CA ASN A 166 -13.90 -4.15 19.50
C ASN A 166 -12.44 -3.87 19.92
N LEU A 167 -11.70 -3.01 19.20
CA LEU A 167 -10.36 -2.53 19.56
C LEU A 167 -10.42 -1.33 20.49
#